data_af9027237c4f371045ad3fba18e4ad15
#
_entry.id   af9027237c4f371045ad3fba18e4ad15
#
_cell.length_a   1.000
_cell.length_b   1.000
_cell.length_c   1.000
_cell.angle_alpha   90.00
_cell.angle_beta   90.00
_cell.angle_gamma   90.00
#
_symmetry.space_group_name_H-M   'P 1'
#
loop_
_entity.id
_entity.type
_entity.pdbx_description
1 polymer ?
#
loop_
_entity_poly.entity_id
_entity_poly.type
_entity_poly.pdbx_seq_one_letter_code
_entity_poly.pdbx_strand_id
1 'polypeptide(L)'
;MSNKVKNMRSWLLMLFAAISLSVSAQTITVKGNVKDTTGEPIIGASVVEKGNTTNGTITDLDGNYSIKVPSKATLTISYIGMKTQDIAVKGQSQINVTLSDDTQALDEVVVIGYGTVAKKDLTGSVSSVSAKQIAAIPVSSASEALQGKMAGVSITTTEGSPDADVKIRVRGGGSLSQDNSPLYIVDGFPVSSISDIAPTDIQSVDVLKDASSTAIYGARGANGVIIITTKSGQEGKVQVNFGASYGLRKVTKMVDVLNPYEFVMWQQELDQKSFNYGTFDDLEIYKSYTDTDYQGEIFGRTGNQQQYNISVSGGNKDTKFNISYSRNDEKSIMLNSGFAKDNI
;
A
#
# COMPACT_ATOMS: atom_id res chain seq x y z
N MET A 1 42.47 -40.03 -55.33
CA MET A 1 41.64 -38.82 -55.18
C MET A 1 41.21 -38.50 -53.73
N SER A 2 41.41 -39.39 -52.78
CA SER A 2 40.91 -39.26 -51.36
C SER A 2 41.66 -38.28 -50.48
N ASN A 3 42.97 -38.12 -50.57
CA ASN A 3 43.75 -37.28 -49.66
C ASN A 3 43.67 -35.78 -49.93
N LYS A 4 43.43 -35.33 -51.17
CA LYS A 4 43.24 -33.92 -51.47
C LYS A 4 41.93 -33.32 -50.89
N VAL A 5 40.88 -34.12 -50.87
CA VAL A 5 39.58 -33.71 -50.33
C VAL A 5 39.58 -33.63 -48.78
N LYS A 6 40.31 -34.55 -48.11
CA LYS A 6 40.50 -34.50 -46.66
C LYS A 6 41.27 -33.24 -46.22
N ASN A 7 42.34 -32.92 -46.93
CA ASN A 7 43.15 -31.73 -46.63
C ASN A 7 42.34 -30.41 -46.88
N MET A 8 41.53 -30.38 -47.91
CA MET A 8 40.68 -29.22 -48.24
C MET A 8 39.61 -29.00 -47.16
N ARG A 9 39.02 -30.06 -46.59
CA ARG A 9 38.08 -29.96 -45.48
C ARG A 9 38.75 -29.46 -44.18
N SER A 10 39.97 -29.93 -43.91
CA SER A 10 40.74 -29.43 -42.75
C SER A 10 41.14 -27.97 -42.88
N TRP A 11 41.48 -27.50 -44.08
CA TRP A 11 41.78 -26.12 -44.39
C TRP A 11 40.53 -25.21 -44.26
N LEU A 12 39.35 -25.69 -44.69
CA LEU A 12 38.08 -24.99 -44.57
C LEU A 12 37.66 -24.88 -43.10
N LEU A 13 37.86 -25.92 -42.29
CA LEU A 13 37.57 -25.90 -40.85
C LEU A 13 38.54 -24.96 -40.09
N MET A 14 39.83 -24.92 -40.43
CA MET A 14 40.76 -23.92 -39.89
C MET A 14 40.43 -22.50 -40.28
N LEU A 15 39.99 -22.27 -41.54
CA LEU A 15 39.53 -20.94 -41.96
C LEU A 15 38.27 -20.49 -41.24
N PHE A 16 37.32 -21.40 -41.01
CA PHE A 16 36.10 -21.10 -40.20
C PHE A 16 36.42 -20.86 -38.72
N ALA A 17 37.37 -21.61 -38.16
CA ALA A 17 37.84 -21.40 -36.81
C ALA A 17 38.61 -20.10 -36.64
N ALA A 18 39.37 -19.64 -37.65
CA ALA A 18 40.07 -18.36 -37.64
C ALA A 18 39.13 -17.15 -37.75
N ILE A 19 38.00 -17.29 -38.49
CA ILE A 19 36.97 -16.24 -38.61
C ILE A 19 36.14 -16.11 -37.32
N SER A 20 35.93 -17.18 -36.56
CA SER A 20 35.19 -17.13 -35.31
C SER A 20 35.93 -16.46 -34.14
N LEU A 21 37.24 -16.25 -34.24
CA LEU A 21 38.08 -15.62 -33.18
C LEU A 21 38.13 -14.09 -33.25
N SER A 22 37.48 -13.45 -34.24
CA SER A 22 37.60 -12.00 -34.44
C SER A 22 36.39 -11.16 -34.00
N VAL A 23 35.43 -11.72 -33.31
CA VAL A 23 34.35 -10.92 -32.67
C VAL A 23 34.76 -10.55 -31.25
N SER A 24 35.81 -9.78 -31.13
CA SER A 24 36.12 -9.02 -29.91
C SER A 24 35.13 -7.86 -29.85
N ALA A 25 34.21 -7.93 -28.90
CA ALA A 25 33.34 -6.80 -28.63
C ALA A 25 34.23 -5.61 -28.22
N GLN A 26 34.41 -4.65 -29.14
CA GLN A 26 35.16 -3.42 -28.83
C GLN A 26 34.44 -2.71 -27.69
N THR A 27 35.02 -2.79 -26.51
CA THR A 27 34.58 -1.99 -25.37
C THR A 27 35.15 -0.58 -25.47
N ILE A 28 34.32 0.40 -25.29
CA ILE A 28 34.70 1.82 -25.27
C ILE A 28 34.36 2.40 -23.90
N THR A 29 35.11 3.42 -23.52
CA THR A 29 34.78 4.20 -22.33
C THR A 29 33.91 5.37 -22.77
N VAL A 30 32.67 5.36 -22.30
CA VAL A 30 31.71 6.45 -22.50
C VAL A 30 31.78 7.38 -21.29
N LYS A 31 31.96 8.66 -21.56
CA LYS A 31 31.92 9.74 -20.58
C LYS A 31 30.77 10.68 -20.94
N GLY A 32 30.25 11.37 -19.96
CA GLY A 32 29.21 12.37 -20.20
C GLY A 32 28.79 13.08 -18.94
N ASN A 33 27.85 13.97 -19.12
CA ASN A 33 27.23 14.73 -18.05
C ASN A 33 25.73 14.55 -18.06
N VAL A 34 25.12 14.38 -16.88
CA VAL A 34 23.68 14.28 -16.70
C VAL A 34 23.17 15.55 -16.02
N LYS A 35 22.23 16.22 -16.66
CA LYS A 35 21.61 17.46 -16.20
C LYS A 35 20.10 17.34 -16.16
N ASP A 36 19.46 18.22 -15.43
CA ASP A 36 18.02 18.44 -15.50
C ASP A 36 17.63 19.40 -16.63
N THR A 37 16.35 19.69 -16.79
CA THR A 37 15.81 20.62 -17.78
C THR A 37 16.18 22.09 -17.51
N THR A 38 16.63 22.42 -16.29
CA THR A 38 17.08 23.77 -15.91
C THR A 38 18.59 23.95 -16.17
N GLY A 39 19.28 22.85 -16.48
CA GLY A 39 20.74 22.84 -16.73
C GLY A 39 21.58 22.54 -15.49
N GLU A 40 20.94 22.26 -14.35
CA GLU A 40 21.66 21.87 -13.12
C GLU A 40 22.17 20.42 -13.21
N PRO A 41 23.38 20.12 -12.71
CA PRO A 41 23.93 18.76 -12.70
C PRO A 41 23.16 17.85 -11.74
N ILE A 42 22.85 16.63 -12.18
CA ILE A 42 22.19 15.63 -11.34
C ILE A 42 23.25 14.76 -10.68
N ILE A 43 23.35 14.87 -9.37
CA ILE A 43 24.28 14.11 -8.52
C ILE A 43 23.68 12.76 -8.17
N GLY A 44 24.42 11.65 -8.32
CA GLY A 44 23.96 10.32 -7.94
C GLY A 44 22.98 9.68 -8.91
N ALA A 45 22.83 10.20 -10.13
CA ALA A 45 22.08 9.52 -11.18
C ALA A 45 22.72 8.18 -11.53
N SER A 46 21.91 7.14 -11.64
CA SER A 46 22.37 5.80 -12.02
C SER A 46 22.51 5.69 -13.53
N VAL A 47 23.68 5.23 -13.99
CA VAL A 47 23.98 4.95 -15.40
C VAL A 47 24.39 3.49 -15.52
N VAL A 48 23.55 2.65 -16.14
CA VAL A 48 23.71 1.19 -16.19
C VAL A 48 23.61 0.71 -17.63
N GLU A 49 24.39 -0.31 -17.96
CA GLU A 49 24.27 -1.00 -19.25
C GLU A 49 22.95 -1.80 -19.30
N LYS A 50 22.09 -1.53 -20.29
CA LYS A 50 20.82 -2.23 -20.44
C LYS A 50 21.04 -3.71 -20.70
N GLY A 51 20.47 -4.56 -19.84
CA GLY A 51 20.63 -6.02 -19.90
C GLY A 51 21.80 -6.56 -19.07
N ASN A 52 22.66 -5.69 -18.51
CA ASN A 52 23.74 -6.08 -17.59
C ASN A 52 23.77 -5.16 -16.37
N THR A 53 22.95 -5.45 -15.38
CA THR A 53 22.77 -4.63 -14.18
C THR A 53 24.01 -4.58 -13.27
N THR A 54 25.00 -5.43 -13.49
CA THR A 54 26.26 -5.42 -12.73
C THR A 54 27.27 -4.41 -13.30
N ASN A 55 27.07 -3.94 -14.54
CA ASN A 55 27.92 -2.92 -15.17
C ASN A 55 27.21 -1.55 -15.10
N GLY A 56 27.52 -0.78 -14.08
CA GLY A 56 26.93 0.52 -13.83
C GLY A 56 27.86 1.47 -13.09
N THR A 57 27.53 2.75 -13.12
CA THR A 57 28.18 3.83 -12.39
C THR A 57 27.13 4.85 -11.92
N ILE A 58 27.54 5.76 -11.04
CA ILE A 58 26.71 6.90 -10.62
C ILE A 58 27.42 8.20 -11.01
N THR A 59 26.65 9.27 -11.20
CA THR A 59 27.19 10.61 -11.47
C THR A 59 27.82 11.23 -10.24
N ASP A 60 28.89 11.99 -10.44
CA ASP A 60 29.59 12.77 -9.42
C ASP A 60 28.89 14.11 -9.06
N LEU A 61 29.51 14.95 -8.24
CA LEU A 61 28.98 16.24 -7.78
C LEU A 61 28.69 17.23 -8.92
N ASP A 62 29.39 17.09 -10.05
CA ASP A 62 29.24 17.93 -11.25
C ASP A 62 28.30 17.23 -12.28
N GLY A 63 27.68 16.10 -11.94
CA GLY A 63 26.83 15.32 -12.83
C GLY A 63 27.58 14.47 -13.86
N ASN A 64 28.93 14.33 -13.76
CA ASN A 64 29.71 13.59 -14.73
C ASN A 64 29.71 12.10 -14.42
N TYR A 65 29.79 11.28 -15.48
CA TYR A 65 29.94 9.85 -15.36
C TYR A 65 30.96 9.28 -16.31
N SER A 66 31.48 8.10 -16.02
CA SER A 66 32.36 7.34 -16.89
C SER A 66 32.08 5.85 -16.75
N ILE A 67 31.73 5.19 -17.85
CA ILE A 67 31.39 3.76 -17.87
C ILE A 67 32.03 3.05 -19.06
N LYS A 68 32.52 1.82 -18.86
CA LYS A 68 33.06 0.97 -19.94
C LYS A 68 31.96 0.04 -20.44
N VAL A 69 31.62 0.15 -21.72
CA VAL A 69 30.55 -0.67 -22.34
C VAL A 69 30.90 -1.08 -23.76
N PRO A 70 30.29 -2.11 -24.30
CA PRO A 70 30.40 -2.43 -25.73
C PRO A 70 29.95 -1.27 -26.61
N SER A 71 30.60 -1.07 -27.77
CA SER A 71 30.30 0.05 -28.69
C SER A 71 28.85 0.07 -29.20
N LYS A 72 28.13 -1.06 -29.14
CA LYS A 72 26.72 -1.21 -29.52
C LYS A 72 25.77 -1.29 -28.32
N ALA A 73 26.23 -1.06 -27.10
CA ALA A 73 25.42 -1.10 -25.90
C ALA A 73 24.39 0.03 -25.85
N THR A 74 23.37 -0.15 -25.03
CA THR A 74 22.42 0.90 -24.65
C THR A 74 22.63 1.21 -23.18
N LEU A 75 22.73 2.48 -22.82
CA LEU A 75 22.77 2.94 -21.44
C LEU A 75 21.37 3.30 -20.98
N THR A 76 20.99 2.81 -19.81
CA THR A 76 19.81 3.25 -19.07
C THR A 76 20.23 4.23 -18.00
N ILE A 77 19.72 5.45 -18.07
CA ILE A 77 20.03 6.52 -17.12
C ILE A 77 18.76 6.83 -16.34
N SER A 78 18.86 6.76 -15.01
CA SER A 78 17.70 6.95 -14.13
C SER A 78 18.10 7.74 -12.87
N TYR A 79 17.16 8.54 -12.37
CA TYR A 79 17.25 9.26 -11.11
C TYR A 79 15.88 9.32 -10.45
N ILE A 80 15.84 9.38 -9.11
CA ILE A 80 14.59 9.43 -8.36
C ILE A 80 13.82 10.71 -8.72
N GLY A 81 12.57 10.56 -9.15
CA GLY A 81 11.72 11.69 -9.56
C GLY A 81 11.94 12.17 -11.00
N MET A 82 12.78 11.50 -11.78
CA MET A 82 13.03 11.85 -13.17
C MET A 82 12.73 10.70 -14.13
N LYS A 83 12.35 11.04 -15.35
CA LYS A 83 12.00 10.08 -16.39
C LYS A 83 13.24 9.34 -16.86
N THR A 84 13.24 8.01 -16.70
CA THR A 84 14.31 7.13 -17.16
C THR A 84 14.49 7.23 -18.68
N GLN A 85 15.74 7.33 -19.15
CA GLN A 85 16.08 7.37 -20.56
C GLN A 85 16.99 6.22 -20.96
N ASP A 86 16.69 5.59 -22.10
CA ASP A 86 17.54 4.59 -22.74
C ASP A 86 18.26 5.22 -23.95
N ILE A 87 19.58 5.23 -23.93
CA ILE A 87 20.40 5.85 -24.98
C ILE A 87 21.36 4.85 -25.57
N ALA A 88 21.26 4.62 -26.89
CA ALA A 88 22.17 3.75 -27.61
C ALA A 88 23.54 4.43 -27.80
N VAL A 89 24.61 3.77 -27.40
CA VAL A 89 25.97 4.30 -27.42
C VAL A 89 26.49 4.53 -28.84
N LYS A 90 26.20 3.65 -29.79
CA LYS A 90 26.55 3.75 -31.22
C LYS A 90 28.01 4.14 -31.48
N GLY A 91 28.92 3.66 -30.60
CA GLY A 91 30.33 3.96 -30.72
C GLY A 91 30.78 5.37 -30.26
N GLN A 92 29.87 6.16 -29.69
CA GLN A 92 30.19 7.49 -29.16
C GLN A 92 30.92 7.38 -27.83
N SER A 93 32.00 8.13 -27.66
CA SER A 93 32.79 8.21 -26.42
C SER A 93 32.29 9.30 -25.46
N GLN A 94 31.40 10.19 -25.92
CA GLN A 94 30.83 11.24 -25.11
C GLN A 94 29.33 11.33 -25.33
N ILE A 95 28.56 11.20 -24.26
CA ILE A 95 27.09 11.23 -24.28
C ILE A 95 26.60 12.07 -23.10
N ASN A 96 26.09 13.27 -23.40
CA ASN A 96 25.45 14.13 -22.42
C ASN A 96 23.95 13.91 -22.45
N VAL A 97 23.32 13.92 -21.27
CA VAL A 97 21.91 13.56 -21.11
C VAL A 97 21.20 14.63 -20.29
N THR A 98 20.02 15.02 -20.76
CA THR A 98 19.12 15.88 -19.99
C THR A 98 17.93 15.04 -19.57
N LEU A 99 17.77 14.80 -18.26
CA LEU A 99 16.59 14.14 -17.71
C LEU A 99 15.49 15.18 -17.48
N SER A 100 14.30 14.86 -17.90
CA SER A 100 13.10 15.62 -17.53
C SER A 100 12.51 15.05 -16.26
N ASP A 101 11.87 15.90 -15.47
CA ASP A 101 11.09 15.46 -14.33
C ASP A 101 10.11 14.38 -14.79
N ASP A 102 10.03 13.30 -14.04
CA ASP A 102 8.97 12.33 -14.23
C ASP A 102 7.66 12.97 -13.73
N THR A 103 7.10 13.84 -14.56
CA THR A 103 5.78 14.44 -14.37
C THR A 103 4.65 13.44 -14.55
N GLN A 104 4.96 12.15 -14.55
CA GLN A 104 4.08 11.13 -14.01
C GLN A 104 4.13 11.11 -12.47
N ALA A 105 4.32 12.26 -11.83
CA ALA A 105 3.48 12.56 -10.69
C ALA A 105 2.07 12.42 -11.27
N LEU A 106 1.43 11.31 -11.00
CA LEU A 106 0.00 11.16 -11.12
C LEU A 106 -0.55 12.49 -10.62
N ASP A 107 -1.08 13.34 -11.50
CA ASP A 107 -1.94 14.41 -11.07
C ASP A 107 -2.95 13.69 -10.20
N GLU A 108 -2.78 13.80 -8.87
CA GLU A 108 -3.72 13.23 -7.92
C GLU A 108 -5.05 13.88 -8.25
N VAL A 109 -5.83 13.18 -9.04
CA VAL A 109 -7.13 13.64 -9.51
C VAL A 109 -8.10 13.22 -8.42
N VAL A 110 -8.72 14.20 -7.81
CA VAL A 110 -9.78 13.97 -6.81
C VAL A 110 -11.12 14.02 -7.54
N VAL A 111 -11.92 12.99 -7.37
CA VAL A 111 -13.30 12.98 -7.85
C VAL A 111 -14.12 13.89 -6.95
N ILE A 112 -14.68 14.96 -7.51
CA ILE A 112 -15.60 15.86 -6.81
C ILE A 112 -16.92 15.90 -7.54
N GLY A 113 -17.97 15.45 -6.88
CA GLY A 113 -19.32 15.44 -7.44
C GLY A 113 -19.40 14.63 -8.72
N TYR A 114 -19.67 15.27 -9.82
CA TYR A 114 -19.82 14.63 -11.14
C TYR A 114 -18.60 14.84 -12.06
N GLY A 115 -17.45 15.25 -11.50
CA GLY A 115 -16.25 15.52 -12.29
C GLY A 115 -14.97 15.21 -11.54
N THR A 116 -13.87 15.16 -12.30
CA THR A 116 -12.52 14.99 -11.77
C THR A 116 -11.79 16.32 -11.84
N VAL A 117 -11.23 16.76 -10.71
CA VAL A 117 -10.44 18.01 -10.63
C VAL A 117 -9.06 17.66 -10.09
N ALA A 118 -8.01 18.27 -10.64
CA ALA A 118 -6.66 18.05 -10.11
C ALA A 118 -6.59 18.55 -8.66
N LYS A 119 -5.99 17.79 -7.77
CA LYS A 119 -5.88 18.11 -6.33
C LYS A 119 -5.30 19.50 -6.08
N LYS A 120 -4.37 19.93 -6.95
CA LYS A 120 -3.77 21.29 -6.92
C LYS A 120 -4.75 22.41 -7.16
N ASP A 121 -5.87 22.13 -7.84
CA ASP A 121 -6.89 23.13 -8.20
C ASP A 121 -8.02 23.20 -7.15
N LEU A 122 -7.95 22.36 -6.13
CA LEU A 122 -8.88 22.36 -5.01
C LEU A 122 -8.49 23.42 -3.97
N THR A 123 -9.36 24.40 -3.77
CA THR A 123 -9.20 25.44 -2.75
C THR A 123 -9.51 24.94 -1.33
N GLY A 124 -10.06 23.74 -1.19
CA GLY A 124 -10.47 23.12 0.09
C GLY A 124 -9.43 22.16 0.68
N SER A 125 -9.52 21.89 2.00
CA SER A 125 -8.68 20.91 2.69
C SER A 125 -9.14 19.49 2.37
N VAL A 126 -8.44 18.83 1.45
CA VAL A 126 -8.67 17.43 1.07
C VAL A 126 -7.53 16.57 1.59
N SER A 127 -7.87 15.45 2.20
CA SER A 127 -6.90 14.41 2.56
C SER A 127 -7.12 13.20 1.67
N SER A 128 -6.05 12.72 1.03
CA SER A 128 -6.10 11.57 0.14
C SER A 128 -5.21 10.44 0.67
N VAL A 129 -5.67 9.21 0.49
CA VAL A 129 -4.92 7.97 0.76
C VAL A 129 -4.92 7.12 -0.51
N SER A 130 -3.74 6.73 -0.96
CA SER A 130 -3.57 5.95 -2.18
C SER A 130 -3.74 4.44 -1.93
N ALA A 131 -3.98 3.67 -3.01
CA ALA A 131 -4.04 2.21 -2.99
C ALA A 131 -2.82 1.57 -2.29
N LYS A 132 -1.62 2.09 -2.55
CA LYS A 132 -0.37 1.59 -1.95
C LYS A 132 -0.36 1.73 -0.42
N GLN A 133 -0.87 2.85 0.09
CA GLN A 133 -0.95 3.09 1.54
C GLN A 133 -2.03 2.22 2.20
N ILE A 134 -3.14 1.96 1.49
CA ILE A 134 -4.23 1.10 1.95
C ILE A 134 -3.75 -0.35 2.02
N ALA A 135 -3.12 -0.84 0.95
CA ALA A 135 -2.62 -2.22 0.85
C ALA A 135 -1.44 -2.55 1.80
N ALA A 136 -0.83 -1.53 2.42
CA ALA A 136 0.31 -1.74 3.33
C ALA A 136 -0.06 -2.46 4.64
N ILE A 137 -1.35 -2.50 5.00
CA ILE A 137 -1.84 -3.15 6.22
C ILE A 137 -2.88 -4.18 5.81
N PRO A 138 -2.71 -5.45 6.18
CA PRO A 138 -3.69 -6.49 5.93
C PRO A 138 -4.87 -6.35 6.91
N VAL A 139 -5.90 -5.63 6.51
CA VAL A 139 -7.13 -5.41 7.27
C VAL A 139 -8.34 -5.92 6.51
N SER A 140 -9.43 -6.20 7.22
CA SER A 140 -10.64 -6.82 6.67
C SER A 140 -11.59 -5.84 5.99
N SER A 141 -11.53 -4.56 6.35
CA SER A 141 -12.44 -3.53 5.81
C SER A 141 -11.71 -2.28 5.34
N ALA A 142 -12.34 -1.58 4.37
CA ALA A 142 -11.89 -0.27 3.90
C ALA A 142 -11.81 0.75 5.04
N SER A 143 -12.75 0.69 5.98
CA SER A 143 -12.81 1.60 7.13
C SER A 143 -11.59 1.44 8.05
N GLU A 144 -11.19 0.21 8.35
CA GLU A 144 -9.98 -0.06 9.14
C GLU A 144 -8.70 0.39 8.43
N ALA A 145 -8.63 0.19 7.11
CA ALA A 145 -7.47 0.57 6.31
C ALA A 145 -7.15 2.07 6.38
N LEU A 146 -8.14 2.90 6.69
CA LEU A 146 -8.02 4.34 6.79
C LEU A 146 -7.59 4.84 8.17
N GLN A 147 -7.61 3.97 9.20
CA GLN A 147 -7.31 4.36 10.57
C GLN A 147 -5.89 4.95 10.70
N GLY A 148 -5.79 6.13 11.31
CA GLY A 148 -4.53 6.84 11.53
C GLY A 148 -3.86 7.42 10.28
N LYS A 149 -4.47 7.28 9.08
CA LYS A 149 -3.87 7.75 7.82
C LYS A 149 -4.35 9.13 7.38
N MET A 150 -5.42 9.64 7.98
CA MET A 150 -6.04 10.91 7.56
C MET A 150 -6.15 11.89 8.72
N ALA A 151 -5.52 13.05 8.59
CA ALA A 151 -5.62 14.12 9.59
C ALA A 151 -7.07 14.62 9.70
N GLY A 152 -7.59 14.76 10.93
CA GLY A 152 -8.94 15.24 11.20
C GLY A 152 -10.05 14.21 10.93
N VAL A 153 -9.69 12.94 10.72
CA VAL A 153 -10.63 11.81 10.65
C VAL A 153 -10.38 10.90 11.85
N SER A 154 -11.40 10.72 12.67
CA SER A 154 -11.39 9.78 13.79
C SER A 154 -12.10 8.52 13.38
N ILE A 155 -11.41 7.39 13.51
CA ILE A 155 -11.94 6.06 13.19
C ILE A 155 -11.85 5.22 14.44
N THR A 156 -12.99 4.76 14.92
CA THR A 156 -13.08 3.96 16.14
C THR A 156 -13.90 2.72 15.87
N THR A 157 -13.41 1.57 16.30
CA THR A 157 -14.18 0.34 16.35
C THR A 157 -14.99 0.30 17.66
N THR A 158 -16.20 -0.21 17.59
CA THR A 158 -17.09 -0.29 18.76
C THR A 158 -16.71 -1.42 19.70
N GLU A 159 -16.12 -2.47 19.15
CA GLU A 159 -15.72 -3.68 19.86
C GLU A 159 -14.56 -4.38 19.16
N GLY A 160 -14.11 -5.52 19.67
CA GLY A 160 -12.96 -6.26 19.13
C GLY A 160 -13.33 -7.43 18.23
N SER A 161 -14.59 -7.57 17.80
CA SER A 161 -14.99 -8.62 16.86
C SER A 161 -14.47 -8.33 15.45
N PRO A 162 -14.25 -9.37 14.63
CA PRO A 162 -13.74 -9.20 13.26
C PRO A 162 -14.65 -8.40 12.32
N ASP A 163 -15.95 -8.37 12.60
CA ASP A 163 -16.99 -7.68 11.85
C ASP A 163 -17.54 -6.44 12.59
N ALA A 164 -16.80 -5.95 13.58
CA ALA A 164 -17.21 -4.81 14.39
C ALA A 164 -17.52 -3.59 13.53
N ASP A 165 -18.57 -2.90 13.90
CA ASP A 165 -18.93 -1.63 13.29
C ASP A 165 -17.82 -0.59 13.50
N VAL A 166 -17.42 0.03 12.40
CA VAL A 166 -16.40 1.07 12.39
C VAL A 166 -17.07 2.44 12.28
N LYS A 167 -16.98 3.24 13.33
CA LYS A 167 -17.49 4.61 13.35
C LYS A 167 -16.45 5.58 12.83
N ILE A 168 -16.78 6.25 11.73
CA ILE A 168 -15.93 7.28 11.14
C ILE A 168 -16.53 8.65 11.42
N ARG A 169 -15.70 9.58 11.91
CA ARG A 169 -16.08 10.98 12.14
C ARG A 169 -15.06 11.91 11.51
N VAL A 170 -15.53 12.92 10.80
CA VAL A 170 -14.70 13.95 10.18
C VAL A 170 -14.83 15.23 10.98
N ARG A 171 -13.70 15.76 11.51
CA ARG A 171 -13.63 16.96 12.34
C ARG A 171 -14.50 16.92 13.63
N GLY A 172 -14.81 15.73 14.14
CA GLY A 172 -15.63 15.54 15.34
C GLY A 172 -17.13 15.41 15.04
N GLY A 173 -17.96 15.51 16.06
CA GLY A 173 -19.41 15.45 15.94
C GLY A 173 -20.02 16.85 15.85
N GLY A 174 -20.85 17.10 14.87
CA GLY A 174 -21.60 18.37 14.72
C GLY A 174 -22.94 18.38 15.45
N SER A 175 -23.48 17.21 15.82
CA SER A 175 -24.78 17.07 16.46
C SER A 175 -24.71 16.23 17.74
N LEU A 176 -25.47 16.63 18.74
CA LEU A 176 -25.66 15.87 19.97
C LEU A 176 -26.78 14.83 19.85
N SER A 177 -27.73 15.04 18.95
CA SER A 177 -28.95 14.24 18.85
C SER A 177 -29.10 13.50 17.52
N GLN A 178 -28.28 13.79 16.53
CA GLN A 178 -28.34 13.15 15.21
C GLN A 178 -27.07 12.38 14.89
N ASP A 179 -27.13 11.52 13.88
CA ASP A 179 -25.99 10.78 13.36
C ASP A 179 -24.92 11.76 12.84
N ASN A 180 -23.69 11.53 13.27
CA ASN A 180 -22.51 12.31 12.90
C ASN A 180 -21.65 11.59 11.85
N SER A 181 -22.20 10.57 11.20
CA SER A 181 -21.50 9.84 10.13
C SER A 181 -21.31 10.72 8.90
N PRO A 182 -20.15 10.64 8.24
CA PRO A 182 -19.93 11.33 6.97
C PRO A 182 -20.78 10.70 5.85
N LEU A 183 -20.97 11.43 4.78
CA LEU A 183 -21.54 10.89 3.55
C LEU A 183 -20.48 10.05 2.83
N TYR A 184 -20.81 8.81 2.48
CA TYR A 184 -19.95 7.94 1.68
C TYR A 184 -20.37 7.98 0.21
N ILE A 185 -19.40 8.17 -0.67
CA ILE A 185 -19.56 8.16 -2.12
C ILE A 185 -18.60 7.12 -2.70
N VAL A 186 -19.10 6.14 -3.42
CA VAL A 186 -18.31 5.10 -4.09
C VAL A 186 -18.54 5.22 -5.58
N ASP A 187 -17.48 5.51 -6.32
CA ASP A 187 -17.50 5.71 -7.77
C ASP A 187 -18.62 6.67 -8.24
N GLY A 188 -18.85 7.73 -7.45
CA GLY A 188 -19.87 8.74 -7.71
C GLY A 188 -21.26 8.45 -7.14
N PHE A 189 -21.50 7.28 -6.55
CA PHE A 189 -22.80 6.90 -5.98
C PHE A 189 -22.79 6.95 -4.45
N PRO A 190 -23.81 7.55 -3.81
CA PRO A 190 -23.95 7.57 -2.37
C PRO A 190 -24.31 6.19 -1.83
N VAL A 191 -23.60 5.74 -0.80
CA VAL A 191 -23.81 4.48 -0.10
C VAL A 191 -23.96 4.71 1.40
N SER A 192 -24.57 3.76 2.10
CA SER A 192 -24.76 3.83 3.55
C SER A 192 -23.55 3.36 4.34
N SER A 193 -22.75 2.47 3.79
CA SER A 193 -21.57 1.86 4.43
C SER A 193 -20.48 1.57 3.40
N ILE A 194 -19.25 1.56 3.84
CA ILE A 194 -18.06 1.18 3.05
C ILE A 194 -17.42 -0.12 3.56
N SER A 195 -18.02 -0.75 4.57
CA SER A 195 -17.49 -1.98 5.18
C SER A 195 -17.45 -3.14 4.20
N ASP A 196 -18.31 -3.11 3.17
CA ASP A 196 -18.40 -4.18 2.18
C ASP A 196 -17.36 -4.09 1.06
N ILE A 197 -16.63 -2.98 0.99
CA ILE A 197 -15.62 -2.79 -0.04
C ILE A 197 -14.31 -3.46 0.40
N ALA A 198 -13.77 -4.33 -0.45
CA ALA A 198 -12.48 -4.93 -0.20
C ALA A 198 -11.37 -3.85 -0.29
N PRO A 199 -10.47 -3.73 0.70
CA PRO A 199 -9.37 -2.77 0.64
C PRO A 199 -8.49 -2.92 -0.61
N THR A 200 -8.40 -4.14 -1.13
CA THR A 200 -7.63 -4.47 -2.35
C THR A 200 -8.22 -3.87 -3.62
N ASP A 201 -9.52 -3.55 -3.62
CA ASP A 201 -10.20 -3.00 -4.79
C ASP A 201 -10.21 -1.47 -4.82
N ILE A 202 -9.72 -0.84 -3.75
CA ILE A 202 -9.66 0.61 -3.65
C ILE A 202 -8.45 1.15 -4.42
N GLN A 203 -8.69 2.17 -5.25
CA GLN A 203 -7.66 2.98 -5.91
C GLN A 203 -7.20 4.16 -5.05
N SER A 204 -8.17 4.92 -4.55
CA SER A 204 -7.94 6.06 -3.67
C SER A 204 -9.13 6.29 -2.75
N VAL A 205 -8.86 6.95 -1.62
CA VAL A 205 -9.88 7.49 -0.72
C VAL A 205 -9.58 8.94 -0.47
N ASP A 206 -10.54 9.80 -0.77
CA ASP A 206 -10.47 11.23 -0.60
C ASP A 206 -11.49 11.70 0.43
N VAL A 207 -11.06 12.55 1.37
CA VAL A 207 -11.95 13.09 2.40
C VAL A 207 -12.07 14.59 2.24
N LEU A 208 -13.28 15.04 1.94
CA LEU A 208 -13.65 16.45 1.88
C LEU A 208 -14.11 16.89 3.27
N LYS A 209 -13.40 17.87 3.83
CA LYS A 209 -13.61 18.31 5.22
C LYS A 209 -14.21 19.70 5.30
N ASP A 210 -14.01 20.53 4.29
CA ASP A 210 -14.43 21.92 4.30
C ASP A 210 -15.80 22.12 3.65
N ALA A 211 -16.54 23.11 4.14
CA ALA A 211 -17.83 23.46 3.60
C ALA A 211 -17.79 23.82 2.10
N SER A 212 -16.70 24.43 1.63
CA SER A 212 -16.51 24.74 0.21
C SER A 212 -16.42 23.50 -0.67
N SER A 213 -15.69 22.48 -0.22
CA SER A 213 -15.53 21.22 -0.95
C SER A 213 -16.74 20.29 -0.82
N THR A 214 -17.50 20.38 0.27
CA THR A 214 -18.71 19.56 0.51
C THR A 214 -20.00 20.20 0.01
N ALA A 215 -19.99 21.48 -0.40
CA ALA A 215 -21.17 22.25 -0.83
C ALA A 215 -21.98 21.57 -1.93
N ILE A 216 -21.31 20.89 -2.87
CA ILE A 216 -21.96 20.16 -3.97
C ILE A 216 -22.86 19.01 -3.50
N TYR A 217 -22.63 18.51 -2.29
CA TYR A 217 -23.42 17.43 -1.66
C TYR A 217 -24.54 17.97 -0.77
N GLY A 218 -24.67 19.31 -0.67
CA GLY A 218 -25.69 19.99 0.13
C GLY A 218 -25.64 19.62 1.61
N ALA A 219 -26.81 19.57 2.27
CA ALA A 219 -26.92 19.26 3.70
C ALA A 219 -26.36 17.89 4.08
N ARG A 220 -26.38 16.91 3.16
CA ARG A 220 -25.82 15.57 3.40
C ARG A 220 -24.30 15.57 3.59
N GLY A 221 -23.60 16.58 3.06
CA GLY A 221 -22.17 16.76 3.22
C GLY A 221 -21.74 17.49 4.51
N ALA A 222 -22.68 17.87 5.39
CA ALA A 222 -22.39 18.67 6.58
C ALA A 222 -21.38 18.02 7.55
N ASN A 223 -21.42 16.68 7.68
CA ASN A 223 -20.51 15.90 8.52
C ASN A 223 -19.22 15.47 7.79
N GLY A 224 -18.94 16.06 6.62
CA GLY A 224 -17.86 15.66 5.73
C GLY A 224 -18.30 14.61 4.69
N VAL A 225 -17.47 14.43 3.68
CA VAL A 225 -17.72 13.45 2.60
C VAL A 225 -16.48 12.60 2.42
N ILE A 226 -16.67 11.29 2.36
CA ILE A 226 -15.63 10.31 2.05
C ILE A 226 -15.91 9.75 0.66
N ILE A 227 -14.99 9.99 -0.25
CA ILE A 227 -15.08 9.54 -1.63
C ILE A 227 -14.12 8.39 -1.82
N ILE A 228 -14.64 7.26 -2.27
CA ILE A 228 -13.86 6.08 -2.59
C ILE A 228 -13.91 5.88 -4.10
N THR A 229 -12.74 5.81 -4.69
CA THR A 229 -12.58 5.43 -6.09
C THR A 229 -12.05 3.99 -6.13
N THR A 230 -12.76 3.11 -6.82
CA THR A 230 -12.34 1.73 -6.98
C THR A 230 -11.40 1.57 -8.18
N LYS A 231 -10.67 0.46 -8.21
CA LYS A 231 -9.78 0.13 -9.32
C LYS A 231 -10.58 -0.15 -10.58
N SER A 232 -10.29 0.57 -11.64
CA SER A 232 -10.89 0.36 -12.95
C SER A 232 -9.93 -0.34 -13.91
N GLY A 233 -10.46 -0.90 -15.00
CA GLY A 233 -9.64 -1.45 -16.08
C GLY A 233 -8.81 -0.36 -16.74
N GLN A 234 -7.60 -0.70 -17.14
CA GLN A 234 -6.68 0.19 -17.84
C GLN A 234 -6.47 -0.31 -19.29
N GLU A 235 -6.17 0.63 -20.19
CA GLU A 235 -5.75 0.29 -21.53
C GLU A 235 -4.41 -0.45 -21.52
N GLY A 236 -4.34 -1.61 -22.16
CA GLY A 236 -3.12 -2.39 -22.25
C GLY A 236 -3.35 -3.89 -22.25
N LYS A 237 -2.27 -4.63 -22.12
CA LYS A 237 -2.33 -6.09 -22.02
C LYS A 237 -3.04 -6.51 -20.74
N VAL A 238 -3.70 -7.64 -20.80
CA VAL A 238 -4.33 -8.25 -19.63
C VAL A 238 -3.27 -8.48 -18.55
N GLN A 239 -3.54 -7.97 -17.35
CA GLN A 239 -2.72 -8.15 -16.17
C GLN A 239 -3.49 -8.98 -15.15
N VAL A 240 -2.82 -9.96 -14.58
CA VAL A 240 -3.34 -10.79 -13.49
C VAL A 240 -2.52 -10.48 -12.25
N ASN A 241 -3.20 -10.04 -11.20
CA ASN A 241 -2.58 -9.80 -9.90
C ASN A 241 -3.11 -10.83 -8.91
N PHE A 242 -2.20 -11.42 -8.14
CA PHE A 242 -2.52 -12.33 -7.06
C PHE A 242 -1.82 -11.84 -5.79
N GLY A 243 -2.56 -11.81 -4.69
CA GLY A 243 -2.06 -11.49 -3.36
C GLY A 243 -2.55 -12.51 -2.35
N ALA A 244 -1.69 -12.85 -1.40
CA ALA A 244 -2.05 -13.67 -0.25
C ALA A 244 -1.33 -13.12 0.98
N SER A 245 -2.03 -13.06 2.11
CA SER A 245 -1.45 -12.69 3.39
C SER A 245 -1.95 -13.60 4.50
N TYR A 246 -1.08 -13.83 5.48
CA TYR A 246 -1.39 -14.57 6.69
C TYR A 246 -0.88 -13.76 7.88
N GLY A 247 -1.76 -13.48 8.82
CA GLY A 247 -1.47 -12.70 10.02
C GLY A 247 -1.85 -13.46 11.29
N LEU A 248 -1.16 -13.17 12.38
CA LEU A 248 -1.49 -13.61 13.73
C LEU A 248 -1.91 -12.40 14.55
N ARG A 249 -2.99 -12.55 15.30
CA ARG A 249 -3.49 -11.54 16.23
C ARG A 249 -3.42 -12.04 17.65
N LYS A 250 -2.94 -11.22 18.57
CA LYS A 250 -2.88 -11.53 19.99
C LYS A 250 -3.13 -10.25 20.79
N VAL A 251 -3.80 -10.38 21.93
CA VAL A 251 -3.93 -9.28 22.88
C VAL A 251 -2.55 -8.91 23.38
N THR A 252 -2.21 -7.63 23.29
CA THR A 252 -0.90 -7.12 23.72
C THR A 252 -0.85 -6.83 25.20
N LYS A 253 -2.00 -6.44 25.78
CA LYS A 253 -2.12 -6.13 27.21
C LYS A 253 -3.52 -6.48 27.70
N MET A 254 -3.61 -7.22 28.78
CA MET A 254 -4.82 -7.43 29.57
C MET A 254 -4.94 -6.32 30.61
N VAL A 255 -6.16 -6.11 31.13
CA VAL A 255 -6.40 -5.20 32.25
C VAL A 255 -6.06 -5.96 33.52
N ASP A 256 -5.25 -5.35 34.39
CA ASP A 256 -4.98 -5.91 35.70
C ASP A 256 -6.27 -5.84 36.54
N VAL A 257 -6.70 -6.98 37.06
CA VAL A 257 -7.90 -7.12 37.89
C VAL A 257 -7.50 -7.50 39.30
N LEU A 258 -8.32 -7.09 40.28
CA LEU A 258 -8.12 -7.46 41.66
C LEU A 258 -8.34 -8.95 41.86
N ASN A 259 -7.52 -9.58 42.69
CA ASN A 259 -7.78 -10.95 43.11
C ASN A 259 -8.98 -10.97 44.10
N PRO A 260 -9.55 -12.15 44.44
CA PRO A 260 -10.73 -12.21 45.29
C PRO A 260 -10.58 -11.51 46.64
N TYR A 261 -9.43 -11.61 47.26
CA TYR A 261 -9.15 -10.96 48.55
C TYR A 261 -9.08 -9.43 48.41
N GLU A 262 -8.32 -8.95 47.43
CA GLU A 262 -8.24 -7.50 47.14
C GLU A 262 -9.59 -6.89 46.77
N PHE A 263 -10.39 -7.61 46.00
CA PHE A 263 -11.74 -7.15 45.64
C PHE A 263 -12.64 -7.00 46.87
N VAL A 264 -12.66 -7.99 47.75
CA VAL A 264 -13.49 -7.95 48.95
C VAL A 264 -13.01 -6.88 49.92
N MET A 265 -11.71 -6.72 50.09
CA MET A 265 -11.13 -5.63 50.87
C MET A 265 -11.53 -4.25 50.34
N TRP A 266 -11.44 -4.05 49.04
CA TRP A 266 -11.86 -2.82 48.38
C TRP A 266 -13.36 -2.55 48.54
N GLN A 267 -14.22 -3.58 48.42
CA GLN A 267 -15.65 -3.44 48.69
C GLN A 267 -15.95 -3.03 50.14
N GLN A 268 -15.23 -3.58 51.10
CA GLN A 268 -15.36 -3.21 52.50
C GLN A 268 -14.96 -1.73 52.76
N GLU A 269 -13.92 -1.25 52.12
CA GLU A 269 -13.48 0.15 52.23
C GLU A 269 -14.51 1.11 51.65
N LEU A 270 -15.15 0.74 50.53
CA LEU A 270 -16.17 1.56 49.86
C LEU A 270 -17.45 1.71 50.70
N ASP A 271 -17.96 0.62 51.25
CA ASP A 271 -19.21 0.64 52.00
C ASP A 271 -19.26 -0.46 53.09
N GLN A 272 -18.78 -0.11 54.25
CA GLN A 272 -18.79 -0.99 55.43
C GLN A 272 -20.20 -1.38 55.88
N LYS A 273 -21.24 -0.58 55.58
CA LYS A 273 -22.62 -0.85 56.00
C LYS A 273 -23.36 -1.82 55.07
N SER A 274 -23.02 -1.82 53.82
CA SER A 274 -23.59 -2.73 52.81
C SER A 274 -22.75 -3.97 52.57
N PHE A 275 -21.73 -4.18 53.39
CA PHE A 275 -20.79 -5.26 53.20
C PHE A 275 -21.43 -6.62 53.47
N ASN A 276 -21.53 -7.45 52.42
CA ASN A 276 -22.22 -8.73 52.44
C ASN A 276 -21.28 -9.96 52.46
N TYR A 277 -19.99 -9.76 52.58
CA TYR A 277 -19.00 -10.84 52.45
C TYR A 277 -18.48 -11.38 53.78
N GLY A 278 -19.12 -10.99 54.89
CA GLY A 278 -18.74 -11.39 56.24
C GLY A 278 -18.06 -10.31 57.07
N THR A 279 -17.54 -10.68 58.25
CA THR A 279 -16.77 -9.77 59.08
C THR A 279 -15.31 -9.69 58.63
N PHE A 280 -14.54 -8.73 59.19
CA PHE A 280 -13.14 -8.56 58.83
C PHE A 280 -12.32 -9.85 59.03
N ASP A 281 -12.60 -10.62 60.06
CA ASP A 281 -11.93 -11.91 60.34
C ASP A 281 -12.25 -12.98 59.30
N ASP A 282 -13.41 -12.90 58.66
CA ASP A 282 -13.83 -13.82 57.61
C ASP A 282 -13.16 -13.54 56.26
N LEU A 283 -12.61 -12.35 56.08
CA LEU A 283 -11.99 -11.96 54.80
C LEU A 283 -10.76 -12.79 54.43
N GLU A 284 -10.04 -13.30 55.41
CA GLU A 284 -8.87 -14.14 55.23
C GLU A 284 -9.16 -15.42 54.38
N ILE A 285 -10.41 -15.89 54.44
CA ILE A 285 -10.84 -17.04 53.67
C ILE A 285 -10.70 -16.78 52.14
N TYR A 286 -10.85 -15.53 51.70
CA TYR A 286 -10.76 -15.16 50.28
C TYR A 286 -9.35 -15.27 49.71
N LYS A 287 -8.31 -15.37 50.55
CA LYS A 287 -6.94 -15.67 50.11
C LYS A 287 -6.79 -17.09 49.56
N SER A 288 -7.67 -18.00 50.00
CA SER A 288 -7.69 -19.41 49.58
C SER A 288 -8.52 -19.66 48.30
N TYR A 289 -9.29 -18.66 47.87
CA TYR A 289 -10.08 -18.80 46.63
C TYR A 289 -9.20 -18.72 45.39
N THR A 290 -9.39 -19.65 44.51
CA THR A 290 -8.73 -19.62 43.21
C THR A 290 -9.35 -18.55 42.34
N ASP A 291 -8.53 -17.66 41.85
CA ASP A 291 -8.93 -16.67 40.87
C ASP A 291 -9.28 -17.34 39.52
N THR A 292 -10.30 -16.85 38.87
CA THR A 292 -10.67 -17.25 37.52
C THR A 292 -10.32 -16.13 36.55
N ASP A 293 -9.28 -16.36 35.75
CA ASP A 293 -8.87 -15.40 34.72
C ASP A 293 -9.86 -15.43 33.53
N TYR A 294 -10.99 -14.74 33.68
CA TYR A 294 -11.98 -14.60 32.63
C TYR A 294 -11.43 -13.89 31.38
N GLN A 295 -10.47 -12.99 31.53
CA GLN A 295 -9.86 -12.34 30.38
C GLN A 295 -9.01 -13.34 29.59
N GLY A 296 -8.22 -14.16 30.26
CA GLY A 296 -7.43 -15.23 29.63
C GLY A 296 -8.31 -16.25 28.94
N GLU A 297 -9.41 -16.66 29.57
CA GLU A 297 -10.37 -17.61 28.99
C GLU A 297 -11.05 -17.06 27.74
N ILE A 298 -11.44 -15.78 27.74
CA ILE A 298 -12.17 -15.17 26.62
C ILE A 298 -11.23 -14.67 25.53
N PHE A 299 -10.12 -14.00 25.90
CA PHE A 299 -9.23 -13.28 24.97
C PHE A 299 -7.80 -13.84 24.91
N GLY A 300 -7.48 -14.86 25.68
CA GLY A 300 -6.12 -15.43 25.76
C GLY A 300 -5.64 -16.20 24.52
N ARG A 301 -6.47 -16.29 23.50
CA ARG A 301 -6.17 -17.02 22.26
C ARG A 301 -5.34 -16.22 21.29
N THR A 302 -4.63 -16.92 20.43
CA THR A 302 -4.04 -16.33 19.24
C THR A 302 -5.02 -16.53 18.09
N GLY A 303 -5.55 -15.42 17.59
CA GLY A 303 -6.33 -15.39 16.36
C GLY A 303 -5.44 -15.47 15.12
N ASN A 304 -6.02 -15.83 13.99
CA ASN A 304 -5.34 -15.78 12.70
C ASN A 304 -6.24 -15.12 11.66
N GLN A 305 -5.62 -14.47 10.69
CA GLN A 305 -6.28 -13.86 9.55
C GLN A 305 -5.62 -14.35 8.27
N GLN A 306 -6.45 -14.78 7.33
CA GLN A 306 -6.03 -15.20 6.00
C GLN A 306 -6.75 -14.34 4.98
N GLN A 307 -6.00 -13.73 4.09
CA GLN A 307 -6.56 -12.94 2.99
C GLN A 307 -6.00 -13.45 1.67
N TYR A 308 -6.88 -13.64 0.72
CA TYR A 308 -6.55 -14.00 -0.65
C TYR A 308 -7.25 -13.03 -1.59
N ASN A 309 -6.54 -12.54 -2.56
CA ASN A 309 -7.12 -11.72 -3.61
C ASN A 309 -6.54 -12.08 -4.97
N ILE A 310 -7.39 -12.08 -5.96
CA ILE A 310 -7.02 -12.22 -7.36
C ILE A 310 -7.78 -11.15 -8.15
N SER A 311 -7.10 -10.49 -9.05
CA SER A 311 -7.72 -9.55 -9.97
C SER A 311 -7.18 -9.72 -11.38
N VAL A 312 -8.06 -9.54 -12.36
CA VAL A 312 -7.74 -9.54 -13.78
C VAL A 312 -8.23 -8.24 -14.36
N SER A 313 -7.33 -7.46 -14.91
CA SER A 313 -7.65 -6.16 -15.50
C SER A 313 -7.00 -6.01 -16.86
N GLY A 314 -7.62 -5.24 -17.75
CA GLY A 314 -7.10 -4.98 -19.09
C GLY A 314 -8.10 -4.21 -19.92
N GLY A 315 -7.77 -4.02 -21.19
CA GLY A 315 -8.70 -3.38 -22.12
C GLY A 315 -8.02 -2.71 -23.30
N ASN A 316 -8.84 -2.12 -24.12
CA ASN A 316 -8.44 -1.28 -25.24
C ASN A 316 -9.06 0.13 -25.06
N LYS A 317 -9.00 0.96 -26.10
CA LYS A 317 -9.57 2.33 -26.05
C LYS A 317 -11.08 2.35 -25.80
N ASP A 318 -11.80 1.34 -26.31
CA ASP A 318 -13.25 1.30 -26.31
C ASP A 318 -13.83 0.50 -25.15
N THR A 319 -13.10 -0.53 -24.70
CA THR A 319 -13.55 -1.44 -23.63
C THR A 319 -12.45 -1.69 -22.63
N LYS A 320 -12.74 -1.44 -21.36
CA LYS A 320 -11.85 -1.72 -20.24
C LYS A 320 -12.60 -2.56 -19.22
N PHE A 321 -11.90 -3.47 -18.57
CA PHE A 321 -12.49 -4.32 -17.55
C PHE A 321 -11.54 -4.51 -16.36
N ASN A 322 -12.12 -4.65 -15.19
CA ASN A 322 -11.46 -5.12 -13.97
C ASN A 322 -12.42 -6.08 -13.28
N ILE A 323 -11.94 -7.28 -13.01
CA ILE A 323 -12.68 -8.32 -12.29
C ILE A 323 -11.79 -8.74 -11.14
N SER A 324 -12.32 -8.67 -9.92
CA SER A 324 -11.59 -9.04 -8.70
C SER A 324 -12.39 -10.05 -7.89
N TYR A 325 -11.69 -10.88 -7.17
CA TYR A 325 -12.22 -11.73 -6.11
C TYR A 325 -11.31 -11.63 -4.91
N SER A 326 -11.89 -11.41 -3.76
CA SER A 326 -11.15 -11.43 -2.50
C SER A 326 -11.89 -12.24 -1.44
N ARG A 327 -11.13 -13.04 -0.68
CA ARG A 327 -11.59 -13.76 0.49
C ARG A 327 -10.79 -13.34 1.69
N ASN A 328 -11.50 -12.98 2.75
CA ASN A 328 -10.95 -12.76 4.08
C ASN A 328 -11.56 -13.80 5.03
N ASP A 329 -10.70 -14.57 5.70
CA ASP A 329 -11.08 -15.55 6.73
C ASP A 329 -10.33 -15.21 8.00
N GLU A 330 -11.06 -14.90 9.07
CA GLU A 330 -10.49 -14.46 10.33
C GLU A 330 -11.03 -15.29 11.49
N LYS A 331 -10.12 -15.90 12.24
CA LYS A 331 -10.41 -16.47 13.57
C LYS A 331 -9.99 -15.44 14.60
N SER A 332 -10.96 -14.95 15.35
CA SER A 332 -10.75 -13.91 16.35
C SER A 332 -9.95 -14.41 17.56
N ILE A 333 -9.44 -13.45 18.31
CA ILE A 333 -8.87 -13.67 19.65
C ILE A 333 -9.95 -14.05 20.69
N MET A 334 -11.23 -13.70 20.41
CA MET A 334 -12.32 -14.04 21.28
C MET A 334 -12.77 -15.49 21.10
N LEU A 335 -13.22 -16.07 22.19
CA LEU A 335 -13.77 -17.44 22.22
C LEU A 335 -14.96 -17.56 21.27
N ASN A 336 -14.94 -18.56 20.38
CA ASN A 336 -16.02 -18.90 19.44
C ASN A 336 -16.42 -17.78 18.48
N SER A 337 -15.55 -16.83 18.20
CA SER A 337 -15.79 -15.81 17.19
C SER A 337 -14.88 -16.01 15.97
N GLY A 338 -15.47 -15.90 14.81
CA GLY A 338 -14.79 -15.98 13.52
C GLY A 338 -15.62 -15.28 12.46
N PHE A 339 -14.97 -14.86 11.39
CA PHE A 339 -15.57 -14.12 10.30
C PHE A 339 -14.99 -14.57 8.97
N ALA A 340 -15.83 -14.83 8.01
CA ALA A 340 -15.41 -15.09 6.64
C ALA A 340 -16.21 -14.23 5.67
N LYS A 341 -15.54 -13.58 4.74
CA LYS A 341 -16.14 -12.69 3.76
C LYS A 341 -15.53 -12.93 2.39
N ASP A 342 -16.41 -13.06 1.41
CA ASP A 342 -16.06 -13.13 0.00
C ASP A 342 -16.60 -11.89 -0.72
N ASN A 343 -15.77 -11.24 -1.55
CA ASN A 343 -16.14 -10.10 -2.39
C ASN A 343 -15.81 -10.44 -3.84
N ILE A 344 -16.70 -10.08 -4.74
CA ILE A 344 -16.55 -10.27 -6.19
C ILE A 344 -16.78 -8.92 -6.87
#